data_3eace703977879e4fb2eeb8cd58ca529
#
_entry.id   3eace703977879e4fb2eeb8cd58ca529
#
_cell.length_a   1.000
_cell.length_b   1.000
_cell.length_c   1.000
_cell.angle_alpha   90.00
_cell.angle_beta   90.00
_cell.angle_gamma   90.00
#
_symmetry.space_group_name_H-M   'P 1'
#
loop_
_entity.id
_entity.type
_entity.pdbx_description
1 polymer ?
#
loop_
_entity_poly.entity_id
_entity_poly.type
_entity_poly.pdbx_seq_one_letter_code
_entity_poly.pdbx_strand_id
1 'polypeptide(L)'
;MVLTEKETTAIEDLKTQEQACINKYNKYKDEAKDEVLRDLFKQLAANEQKHYDSLSQVIEGKVPSCDCNDSAGKDYDPKATYDALGNS
;
A
#
# COMPACT_ATOMS: atom_id res chain seq x y z
N MET A 1 5.49 -15.82 12.09
CA MET A 1 5.37 -16.03 10.65
C MET A 1 6.75 -16.15 10.04
N VAL A 2 6.95 -17.17 9.23
CA VAL A 2 8.24 -17.38 8.57
C VAL A 2 8.04 -17.24 7.08
N LEU A 3 8.82 -16.35 6.47
CA LEU A 3 8.73 -16.08 5.05
C LEU A 3 9.82 -16.84 4.31
N THR A 4 9.48 -17.33 3.13
CA THR A 4 10.50 -17.84 2.20
C THR A 4 11.30 -16.67 1.65
N GLU A 5 12.45 -16.97 1.09
CA GLU A 5 13.27 -15.95 0.44
C GLU A 5 12.50 -15.26 -0.68
N LYS A 6 11.76 -16.02 -1.46
CA LYS A 6 10.95 -15.48 -2.55
C LYS A 6 9.86 -14.55 -2.03
N GLU A 7 9.22 -14.93 -0.94
CA GLU A 7 8.18 -14.10 -0.33
C GLU A 7 8.77 -12.81 0.22
N THR A 8 9.92 -12.89 0.86
CA THR A 8 10.60 -11.71 1.38
C THR A 8 10.93 -10.74 0.25
N THR A 9 11.47 -11.25 -0.85
CA THR A 9 11.80 -10.43 -2.01
C THR A 9 10.55 -9.73 -2.56
N ALA A 10 9.45 -10.48 -2.67
CA ALA A 10 8.20 -9.90 -3.15
C ALA A 10 7.70 -8.78 -2.24
N ILE A 11 7.78 -8.97 -0.92
CA ILE A 11 7.35 -7.95 0.04
C ILE A 11 8.24 -6.71 -0.06
N GLU A 12 9.54 -6.91 -0.22
CA GLU A 12 10.46 -5.77 -0.35
C GLU A 12 10.20 -4.98 -1.64
N ASP A 13 9.87 -5.68 -2.72
CA ASP A 13 9.49 -5.01 -3.95
C ASP A 13 8.22 -4.19 -3.78
N LEU A 14 7.24 -4.73 -3.08
CA LEU A 14 6.01 -4.01 -2.79
C LEU A 14 6.28 -2.77 -1.93
N LYS A 15 7.15 -2.90 -0.93
CA LYS A 15 7.53 -1.74 -0.11
C LYS A 15 8.13 -0.64 -0.96
N THR A 16 8.98 -1.01 -1.90
CA THR A 16 9.60 -0.03 -2.79
C THR A 16 8.55 0.69 -3.62
N GLN A 17 7.56 -0.05 -4.12
CA GLN A 17 6.47 0.53 -4.90
C GLN A 17 5.61 1.46 -4.03
N GLU A 18 5.31 1.04 -2.81
CA GLU A 18 4.53 1.88 -1.90
C GLU A 18 5.27 3.17 -1.55
N GLN A 19 6.58 3.09 -1.35
CA GLN A 19 7.38 4.28 -1.07
C GLN A 19 7.35 5.25 -2.26
N ALA A 20 7.44 4.73 -3.48
CA ALA A 20 7.36 5.56 -4.67
C ALA A 20 6.01 6.26 -4.77
N CYS A 21 4.93 5.56 -4.42
CA CYS A 21 3.60 6.14 -4.40
C CYS A 21 3.47 7.24 -3.34
N ILE A 22 4.00 7.00 -2.15
CA ILE A 22 4.00 8.00 -1.08
C ILE A 22 4.69 9.27 -1.55
N ASN A 23 5.86 9.12 -2.15
CA ASN A 23 6.65 10.25 -2.63
C ASN A 23 5.89 11.01 -3.72
N LYS A 24 5.26 10.29 -4.62
CA LYS A 24 4.49 10.86 -5.71
C LYS A 24 3.30 11.67 -5.20
N TYR A 25 2.53 11.09 -4.29
CA TYR A 25 1.35 11.76 -3.75
C TYR A 25 1.74 12.99 -2.92
N ASN A 26 2.84 12.91 -2.18
CA ASN A 26 3.32 14.07 -1.43
C ASN A 26 3.77 15.19 -2.37
N LYS A 27 4.39 14.84 -3.48
CA LYS A 27 4.77 15.83 -4.49
C LYS A 27 3.54 16.50 -5.10
N TYR A 28 2.55 15.69 -5.47
CA TYR A 28 1.32 16.21 -6.04
C TYR A 28 0.57 17.09 -5.03
N LYS A 29 0.57 16.68 -3.77
CA LYS A 29 -0.03 17.48 -2.71
C LYS A 29 0.60 18.87 -2.64
N ASP A 30 1.92 18.93 -2.71
CA ASP A 30 2.64 20.20 -2.63
C ASP A 30 2.42 21.07 -3.86
N GLU A 31 2.19 20.45 -5.01
CA GLU A 31 1.98 21.18 -6.26
C GLU A 31 0.52 21.56 -6.48
N ALA A 32 -0.41 20.91 -5.82
CA ALA A 32 -1.83 21.14 -6.03
C ALA A 32 -2.24 22.53 -5.50
N LYS A 33 -2.94 23.27 -6.32
CA LYS A 33 -3.45 24.56 -5.94
C LYS A 33 -4.86 24.47 -5.38
N ASP A 34 -5.59 23.45 -5.80
CA ASP A 34 -6.94 23.19 -5.32
C ASP A 34 -6.87 22.49 -3.97
N GLU A 35 -7.58 23.04 -3.00
CA GLU A 35 -7.54 22.54 -1.63
C GLU A 35 -8.12 21.13 -1.54
N VAL A 36 -9.16 20.85 -2.30
CA VAL A 36 -9.79 19.53 -2.31
C VAL A 36 -8.82 18.48 -2.86
N LEU A 37 -8.12 18.81 -3.93
CA LEU A 37 -7.11 17.92 -4.51
C LEU A 37 -5.94 17.71 -3.55
N ARG A 38 -5.53 18.77 -2.88
CA ARG A 38 -4.44 18.68 -1.91
C ARG A 38 -4.80 17.72 -0.78
N ASP A 39 -6.01 17.84 -0.27
CA ASP A 39 -6.48 16.94 0.80
C ASP A 39 -6.59 15.51 0.30
N LEU A 40 -7.03 15.31 -0.94
CA LEU A 40 -7.10 13.99 -1.54
C LEU A 40 -5.71 13.35 -1.61
N PHE A 41 -4.72 14.07 -2.12
CA PHE A 41 -3.36 13.54 -2.21
C PHE A 41 -2.78 13.25 -0.84
N LYS A 42 -3.06 14.09 0.13
CA LYS A 42 -2.64 13.87 1.51
C LYS A 42 -3.23 12.56 2.05
N GLN A 43 -4.50 12.32 1.79
CA GLN A 43 -5.17 11.11 2.24
C GLN A 43 -4.62 9.86 1.52
N LEU A 44 -4.38 9.97 0.23
CA LEU A 44 -3.80 8.87 -0.53
C LEU A 44 -2.41 8.52 -0.02
N ALA A 45 -1.59 9.52 0.26
CA ALA A 45 -0.27 9.29 0.82
C ALA A 45 -0.34 8.61 2.18
N ALA A 46 -1.29 9.01 3.01
CA ALA A 46 -1.47 8.40 4.32
C ALA A 46 -1.88 6.94 4.22
N ASN A 47 -2.75 6.61 3.27
CA ASN A 47 -3.16 5.23 3.04
C ASN A 47 -1.99 4.37 2.56
N GLU A 48 -1.17 4.89 1.66
CA GLU A 48 0.00 4.16 1.19
C GLU A 48 1.02 3.97 2.31
N GLN A 49 1.11 4.92 3.24
CA GLN A 49 1.99 4.79 4.40
C GLN A 49 1.55 3.63 5.29
N LYS A 50 0.25 3.44 5.45
CA LYS A 50 -0.26 2.30 6.22
C LYS A 50 0.12 0.97 5.56
N HIS A 51 0.02 0.90 4.25
CA HIS A 51 0.43 -0.29 3.52
C HIS A 51 1.92 -0.55 3.69
N TYR A 52 2.72 0.48 3.57
CA TYR A 52 4.16 0.37 3.76
C TYR A 52 4.50 -0.16 5.16
N ASP A 53 3.84 0.39 6.18
CA ASP A 53 4.07 -0.03 7.56
C ASP A 53 3.67 -1.48 7.77
N SER A 54 2.55 -1.91 7.19
CA SER A 54 2.10 -3.30 7.26
C SER A 54 3.10 -4.24 6.61
N LEU A 55 3.62 -3.87 5.45
CA LEU A 55 4.61 -4.68 4.75
C LEU A 55 5.91 -4.78 5.56
N SER A 56 6.28 -3.70 6.23
CA SER A 56 7.45 -3.71 7.11
C SER A 56 7.26 -4.68 8.27
N GLN A 57 6.06 -4.72 8.85
CA GLN A 57 5.76 -5.65 9.93
C GLN A 57 5.84 -7.09 9.45
N VAL A 58 5.36 -7.37 8.25
CA VAL A 58 5.43 -8.72 7.68
C VAL A 58 6.88 -9.17 7.53
N ILE A 59 7.76 -8.28 7.05
CA ILE A 59 9.19 -8.60 6.92
C ILE A 59 9.81 -8.88 8.28
N GLU A 60 9.36 -8.19 9.32
CA GLU A 60 9.83 -8.43 10.67
C GLU A 60 9.26 -9.71 11.28
N GLY A 61 8.41 -10.41 10.56
CA GLY A 61 7.81 -11.65 11.05
C GLY A 61 6.56 -11.44 11.89
N LYS A 62 6.01 -10.25 11.87
CA LYS A 62 4.82 -9.91 12.63
C LYS A 62 3.59 -9.97 11.76
N VAL A 63 2.47 -10.38 12.35
CA VAL A 63 1.19 -10.28 11.67
C VAL A 63 0.71 -8.84 11.85
N PRO A 64 0.48 -8.10 10.77
CA PRO A 64 0.03 -6.73 10.89
C PRO A 64 -1.29 -6.64 11.64
N SER A 65 -1.38 -5.67 12.50
CA SER A 65 -2.64 -5.28 13.11
C SER A 65 -3.44 -4.58 12.04
N CYS A 66 -4.49 -5.19 11.62
CA CYS A 66 -5.06 -4.85 10.35
C CYS A 66 -6.24 -3.92 10.43
N ASP A 67 -6.02 -2.68 10.15
CA ASP A 67 -7.07 -1.81 9.70
C ASP A 67 -7.57 -2.17 8.34
N CYS A 68 -6.89 -3.04 7.71
CA CYS A 68 -7.28 -3.64 6.48
C CYS A 68 -8.49 -4.53 6.66
N ASN A 69 -9.01 -4.56 7.85
CA ASN A 69 -10.31 -5.15 8.12
C ASN A 69 -11.46 -4.24 7.78
N ASP A 70 -11.19 -3.14 7.13
CA ASP A 70 -12.26 -2.38 6.54
C ASP A 70 -12.97 -3.29 5.54
N SER A 71 -14.13 -2.86 5.09
CA SER A 71 -14.95 -3.67 4.18
C SER A 71 -14.18 -4.10 2.95
N ALA A 72 -13.38 -3.21 2.42
CA ALA A 72 -12.60 -3.50 1.22
C ALA A 72 -11.57 -4.58 1.48
N GLY A 73 -10.88 -4.51 2.61
CA GLY A 73 -9.91 -5.53 2.96
C GLY A 73 -10.56 -6.85 3.27
N LYS A 74 -11.71 -6.81 3.92
CA LYS A 74 -12.44 -8.00 4.29
C LYS A 74 -12.96 -8.75 3.08
N ASP A 75 -13.38 -8.01 2.06
CA ASP A 75 -13.92 -8.59 0.84
C ASP A 75 -12.86 -8.78 -0.22
N TYR A 76 -11.62 -8.54 0.12
CA TYR A 76 -10.52 -8.66 -0.81
C TYR A 76 -10.37 -10.09 -1.32
N ASP A 77 -10.41 -10.22 -2.64
CA ASP A 77 -10.16 -11.47 -3.32
C ASP A 77 -8.89 -11.30 -4.15
N PRO A 78 -7.77 -11.86 -3.71
CA PRO A 78 -6.51 -11.70 -4.42
C PRO A 78 -6.59 -12.17 -5.87
N LYS A 79 -7.36 -13.21 -6.13
CA LYS A 79 -7.52 -13.73 -7.48
C LYS A 79 -8.25 -12.74 -8.37
N ALA A 80 -9.36 -12.20 -7.87
CA ALA A 80 -10.13 -11.21 -8.63
C ALA A 80 -9.31 -9.96 -8.89
N THR A 81 -8.59 -9.49 -7.88
CA THR A 81 -7.74 -8.33 -8.03
C THR A 81 -6.62 -8.58 -9.03
N TYR A 82 -6.02 -9.74 -8.95
CA TYR A 82 -4.97 -10.12 -9.87
C TYR A 82 -5.48 -10.16 -11.30
N ASP A 83 -6.66 -10.75 -11.52
CA ASP A 83 -7.24 -10.83 -12.86
C ASP A 83 -7.53 -9.44 -13.42
N ALA A 84 -8.04 -8.57 -12.58
CA ALA A 84 -8.33 -7.19 -13.00
C ALA A 84 -7.04 -6.46 -13.42
N LEU A 85 -5.96 -6.66 -12.68
CA LEU A 85 -4.68 -6.02 -13.00
C LEU A 85 -3.95 -6.74 -14.10
N GLY A 86 -4.04 -8.06 -14.11
CA GLY A 86 -3.32 -8.88 -15.08
C GLY A 86 -3.86 -8.76 -16.49
N ASN A 87 -5.11 -8.38 -16.62
CA ASN A 87 -5.75 -8.19 -17.90
C ASN A 87 -5.64 -6.78 -18.42
N SER A 88 -5.02 -5.93 -17.67
CA SER A 88 -4.86 -4.54 -18.03
C SER A 88 -3.55 -4.28 -18.74
#